data_7b430d99115349d173a05cbcb04368b4
#
_entry.id   7b430d99115349d173a05cbcb04368b4
#
_cell.length_a   1.000
_cell.length_b   1.000
_cell.length_c   1.000
_cell.angle_alpha   90.00
_cell.angle_beta   90.00
_cell.angle_gamma   90.00
#
_symmetry.space_group_name_H-M   'P 1'
#
loop_
_entity.id
_entity.type
_entity.pdbx_description
1 polymer ?
#
loop_
_entity_poly.entity_id
_entity_poly.type
_entity_poly.pdbx_seq_one_letter_code
_entity_poly.pdbx_strand_id
1 'polypeptide(L)'
;MTISSTNTKSMAMWGNHLQRVKIVKNYNIIEQVTDFKYLGYRISEYKSDLEDKLQTYNKINGAIRRHSGKQMNKETKLRIHNITAKAALKFGSEAWVLKKSEEQRLEAAQMKFLKHLLGITKLDQEKNQCVRQKTEHRT
;
A
#
# COMPACT_ATOMS: atom_id res chain seq x y z
N MET A 1 -30.25 -17.30 4.63
CA MET A 1 -29.25 -16.34 4.13
C MET A 1 -29.32 -16.33 2.61
N THR A 2 -29.64 -15.18 2.04
CA THR A 2 -29.69 -14.99 0.59
C THR A 2 -28.40 -14.34 0.12
N ILE A 3 -27.76 -14.94 -0.89
CA ILE A 3 -26.55 -14.37 -1.50
C ILE A 3 -27.00 -13.41 -2.61
N SER A 4 -26.54 -12.16 -2.54
CA SER A 4 -26.77 -11.18 -3.60
C SER A 4 -25.96 -11.55 -4.85
N SER A 5 -26.62 -11.76 -5.97
CA SER A 5 -25.96 -12.04 -7.25
C SER A 5 -25.19 -10.83 -7.82
N THR A 6 -25.62 -9.61 -7.47
CA THR A 6 -24.97 -8.37 -7.91
C THR A 6 -23.68 -8.06 -7.13
N ASN A 7 -23.62 -8.45 -5.86
CA ASN A 7 -22.47 -8.23 -4.98
C ASN A 7 -21.52 -9.43 -4.89
N THR A 8 -21.88 -10.56 -5.53
CA THR A 8 -21.07 -11.77 -5.53
C THR A 8 -20.23 -11.80 -6.82
N LYS A 9 -18.95 -12.07 -6.68
CA LYS A 9 -18.01 -12.21 -7.79
C LYS A 9 -17.30 -13.54 -7.68
N SER A 10 -16.88 -14.10 -8.81
CA SER A 10 -16.04 -15.28 -8.89
C SER A 10 -14.64 -14.91 -9.42
N MET A 11 -13.63 -15.60 -8.93
CA MET A 11 -12.25 -15.40 -9.35
C MET A 11 -11.57 -16.76 -9.50
N ALA A 12 -10.94 -16.98 -10.67
CA ALA A 12 -10.08 -18.13 -10.89
C ALA A 12 -8.63 -17.72 -10.65
N MET A 13 -7.91 -18.46 -9.82
CA MET A 13 -6.51 -18.23 -9.48
C MET A 13 -5.69 -19.50 -9.77
N TRP A 14 -4.40 -19.32 -10.02
CA TRP A 14 -3.44 -20.42 -10.16
C TRP A 14 -3.52 -21.21 -11.48
N GLY A 15 -3.78 -20.53 -12.59
CA GLY A 15 -3.74 -21.15 -13.91
C GLY A 15 -2.69 -20.51 -14.82
N ASN A 16 -2.03 -21.32 -15.65
CA ASN A 16 -1.16 -20.83 -16.73
C ASN A 16 -1.96 -20.20 -17.88
N HIS A 17 -3.28 -20.37 -17.87
CA HIS A 17 -4.21 -19.83 -18.85
C HIS A 17 -5.41 -19.22 -18.17
N LEU A 18 -5.96 -18.17 -18.78
CA LEU A 18 -7.24 -17.57 -18.38
C LEU A 18 -8.33 -18.64 -18.43
N GLN A 19 -8.69 -19.16 -17.25
CA GLN A 19 -9.82 -20.08 -17.16
C GLN A 19 -11.10 -19.27 -16.97
N ARG A 20 -12.03 -19.47 -17.92
CA ARG A 20 -13.37 -18.94 -17.78
C ARG A 20 -14.23 -19.97 -17.06
N VAL A 21 -14.70 -19.62 -15.88
CA VAL A 21 -15.60 -20.43 -15.08
C VAL A 21 -16.98 -19.79 -15.09
N LYS A 22 -18.00 -20.57 -15.43
CA LYS A 22 -19.39 -20.12 -15.41
C LYS A 22 -20.06 -20.63 -14.14
N ILE A 23 -20.35 -19.73 -13.21
CA ILE A 23 -21.10 -20.04 -12.00
C ILE A 23 -22.48 -19.41 -12.10
N VAL A 24 -23.53 -20.20 -11.97
CA VAL A 24 -24.92 -19.77 -12.09
C VAL A 24 -25.62 -19.95 -10.74
N LYS A 25 -26.32 -18.92 -10.29
CA LYS A 25 -27.21 -18.98 -9.13
C LYS A 25 -28.54 -18.32 -9.45
N ASN A 26 -29.63 -19.03 -9.20
CA ASN A 26 -31.02 -18.56 -9.42
C ASN A 26 -31.19 -17.99 -10.86
N TYR A 27 -30.70 -18.70 -11.87
CA TYR A 27 -30.71 -18.31 -13.29
C TYR A 27 -29.84 -17.08 -13.64
N ASN A 28 -29.10 -16.53 -12.66
CA ASN A 28 -28.16 -15.42 -12.89
C ASN A 28 -26.72 -15.94 -12.92
N ILE A 29 -25.96 -15.45 -13.91
CA ILE A 29 -24.53 -15.74 -14.02
C ILE A 29 -23.78 -14.82 -13.07
N ILE A 30 -22.93 -15.41 -12.21
CA ILE A 30 -22.04 -14.65 -11.32
C ILE A 30 -20.86 -14.15 -12.17
N GLU A 31 -20.61 -12.86 -12.12
CA GLU A 31 -19.51 -12.22 -12.86
C GLU A 31 -18.15 -12.76 -12.40
N GLN A 32 -17.33 -13.15 -13.36
CA GLN A 32 -15.95 -13.53 -13.11
C GLN A 32 -15.04 -12.29 -13.21
N VAL A 33 -14.23 -12.04 -12.17
CA VAL A 33 -13.29 -10.93 -12.10
C VAL A 33 -11.87 -11.43 -11.92
N THR A 34 -10.90 -10.64 -12.36
CA THR A 34 -9.47 -10.89 -12.16
C THR A 34 -8.89 -10.09 -11.01
N ASP A 35 -9.65 -9.15 -10.48
CA ASP A 35 -9.25 -8.23 -9.42
C ASP A 35 -10.45 -7.95 -8.52
N PHE A 36 -10.27 -8.12 -7.23
CA PHE A 36 -11.31 -7.89 -6.24
C PHE A 36 -10.73 -7.21 -4.99
N LYS A 37 -11.40 -6.16 -4.52
CA LYS A 37 -11.02 -5.47 -3.29
C LYS A 37 -12.00 -5.80 -2.18
N TYR A 38 -11.49 -6.42 -1.12
CA TYR A 38 -12.28 -6.82 0.04
C TYR A 38 -11.72 -6.17 1.31
N LEU A 39 -12.54 -5.37 1.98
CA LEU A 39 -12.16 -4.65 3.21
C LEU A 39 -10.82 -3.92 3.10
N GLY A 40 -10.57 -3.31 1.95
CA GLY A 40 -9.32 -2.59 1.67
C GLY A 40 -8.14 -3.46 1.28
N TYR A 41 -8.29 -4.79 1.26
CA TYR A 41 -7.28 -5.72 0.78
C TYR A 41 -7.55 -6.09 -0.69
N ARG A 42 -6.52 -6.02 -1.53
CA ARG A 42 -6.65 -6.36 -2.95
C ARG A 42 -6.28 -7.82 -3.20
N ILE A 43 -7.21 -8.57 -3.77
CA ILE A 43 -7.00 -9.92 -4.27
C ILE A 43 -6.96 -9.83 -5.79
N SER A 44 -5.82 -10.16 -6.38
CA SER A 44 -5.65 -10.10 -7.83
C SER A 44 -4.63 -11.14 -8.28
N GLU A 45 -4.84 -11.70 -9.45
CA GLU A 45 -3.89 -12.60 -10.09
C GLU A 45 -2.65 -11.84 -10.61
N TYR A 46 -2.83 -10.60 -11.06
CA TYR A 46 -1.80 -9.83 -11.75
C TYR A 46 -1.17 -8.71 -10.93
N LYS A 47 -1.83 -8.26 -9.87
CA LYS A 47 -1.39 -7.14 -9.06
C LYS A 47 -1.32 -7.52 -7.60
N SER A 48 -0.21 -7.22 -6.95
CA SER A 48 -0.07 -7.43 -5.52
C SER A 48 -0.79 -6.33 -4.72
N ASP A 49 -1.31 -6.69 -3.57
CA ASP A 49 -1.86 -5.73 -2.60
C ASP A 49 -0.79 -4.72 -2.15
N LEU A 50 0.46 -5.14 -2.08
CA LEU A 50 1.61 -4.29 -1.80
C LEU A 50 1.69 -3.09 -2.75
N GLU A 51 1.50 -3.30 -4.05
CA GLU A 51 1.58 -2.23 -5.03
C GLU A 51 0.47 -1.19 -4.85
N ASP A 52 -0.75 -1.65 -4.58
CA ASP A 52 -1.89 -0.77 -4.26
C ASP A 52 -1.63 0.03 -2.98
N LYS A 53 -1.12 -0.60 -1.94
CA LYS A 53 -0.76 0.04 -0.67
C LYS A 53 0.38 1.04 -0.82
N LEU A 54 1.41 0.72 -1.60
CA LEU A 54 2.51 1.65 -1.90
C LEU A 54 2.02 2.87 -2.67
N GLN A 55 1.13 2.68 -3.62
CA GLN A 55 0.54 3.80 -4.35
C GLN A 55 -0.26 4.73 -3.42
N THR A 56 -1.06 4.16 -2.52
CA THR A 56 -1.80 4.92 -1.51
C THR A 56 -0.86 5.64 -0.54
N TYR A 57 0.17 4.96 -0.06
CA TYR A 57 1.22 5.53 0.78
C TYR A 57 1.91 6.74 0.13
N ASN A 58 2.28 6.62 -1.13
CA ASN A 58 2.91 7.71 -1.88
C ASN A 58 1.95 8.90 -2.09
N LYS A 59 0.67 8.64 -2.32
CA LYS A 59 -0.35 9.70 -2.44
C LYS A 59 -0.52 10.48 -1.14
N ILE A 60 -0.59 9.80 -0.01
CA ILE A 60 -0.72 10.41 1.32
C ILE A 60 0.53 11.25 1.62
N ASN A 61 1.72 10.73 1.38
CA ASN A 61 2.97 11.46 1.58
C ASN A 61 3.08 12.70 0.68
N GLY A 62 2.63 12.59 -0.56
CA GLY A 62 2.52 13.72 -1.47
C GLY A 62 1.57 14.81 -0.97
N ALA A 63 0.44 14.41 -0.39
CA ALA A 63 -0.52 15.33 0.22
C ALA A 63 0.09 16.03 1.46
N ILE A 64 0.78 15.30 2.33
CA ILE A 64 1.50 15.86 3.49
C ILE A 64 2.49 16.94 3.03
N ARG A 65 3.27 16.66 1.99
CA ARG A 65 4.23 17.64 1.46
C ARG A 65 3.56 18.91 0.91
N ARG A 66 2.46 18.76 0.18
CA ARG A 66 1.76 19.90 -0.44
C ARG A 66 1.04 20.77 0.57
N HIS A 67 0.35 20.17 1.52
CA HIS A 67 -0.54 20.88 2.46
C HIS A 67 0.17 21.34 3.73
N SER A 68 1.25 20.68 4.12
CA SER A 68 1.96 21.03 5.36
C SER A 68 2.96 22.16 5.20
N GLY A 69 3.43 22.43 3.98
CA GLY A 69 4.34 23.53 3.67
C GLY A 69 5.57 23.61 4.58
N LYS A 70 6.19 24.81 4.63
CA LYS A 70 7.32 25.11 5.52
C LYS A 70 6.87 25.47 6.95
N GLN A 71 5.59 25.80 7.13
CA GLN A 71 5.06 26.28 8.40
C GLN A 71 4.89 25.18 9.46
N MET A 72 4.66 23.93 9.03
CA MET A 72 4.51 22.80 9.94
C MET A 72 5.87 22.22 10.31
N ASN A 73 6.11 22.00 11.61
CA ASN A 73 7.38 21.44 12.04
C ASN A 73 7.54 19.96 11.64
N LYS A 74 8.78 19.48 11.63
CA LYS A 74 9.12 18.12 11.21
C LYS A 74 8.49 17.04 12.09
N GLU A 75 8.37 17.29 13.38
CA GLU A 75 7.76 16.38 14.34
C GLU A 75 6.27 16.16 14.06
N THR A 76 5.54 17.24 13.79
CA THR A 76 4.12 17.17 13.43
C THR A 76 3.91 16.43 12.11
N LYS A 77 4.75 16.70 11.10
CA LYS A 77 4.72 15.95 9.82
C LYS A 77 4.96 14.47 10.02
N LEU A 78 5.91 14.10 10.85
CA LEU A 78 6.21 12.71 11.16
C LEU A 78 5.07 12.03 11.89
N ARG A 79 4.42 12.72 12.82
CA ARG A 79 3.23 12.22 13.53
C ARG A 79 2.07 11.96 12.57
N ILE A 80 1.77 12.89 11.68
CA ILE A 80 0.73 12.72 10.66
C ILE A 80 1.07 11.55 9.73
N HIS A 81 2.31 11.44 9.29
CA HIS A 81 2.78 10.31 8.50
C HIS A 81 2.56 8.96 9.22
N ASN A 82 2.92 8.86 10.49
CA ASN A 82 2.76 7.62 11.26
C ASN A 82 1.29 7.24 11.46
N ILE A 83 0.41 8.22 11.69
CA ILE A 83 -1.03 7.98 11.92
C ILE A 83 -1.74 7.63 10.60
N THR A 84 -1.37 8.22 9.48
CA THR A 84 -2.07 8.10 8.21
C THR A 84 -1.38 7.17 7.21
N ALA A 85 -0.24 7.56 6.70
CA ALA A 85 0.44 6.86 5.63
C ALA A 85 0.97 5.48 6.07
N LYS A 86 1.66 5.45 7.21
CA LYS A 86 2.24 4.21 7.76
C LYS A 86 1.15 3.22 8.19
N ALA A 87 0.05 3.69 8.75
CA ALA A 87 -1.10 2.86 9.10
C ALA A 87 -1.77 2.27 7.86
N ALA A 88 -1.96 3.06 6.80
CA ALA A 88 -2.51 2.60 5.53
C ALA A 88 -1.63 1.52 4.87
N LEU A 89 -0.31 1.65 4.98
CA LEU A 89 0.63 0.66 4.46
C LEU A 89 0.60 -0.65 5.24
N LYS A 90 0.43 -0.59 6.55
CA LYS A 90 0.40 -1.78 7.43
C LYS A 90 -0.90 -2.56 7.37
N PHE A 91 -1.99 -1.95 6.94
CA PHE A 91 -3.29 -2.61 6.90
C PHE A 91 -3.27 -3.80 5.95
N GLY A 92 -3.55 -4.99 6.45
CA GLY A 92 -3.52 -6.24 5.69
C GLY A 92 -2.12 -6.79 5.39
N SER A 93 -1.05 -6.14 5.87
CA SER A 93 0.33 -6.56 5.60
C SER A 93 0.69 -7.92 6.21
N GLU A 94 -0.02 -8.36 7.23
CA GLU A 94 0.12 -9.69 7.84
C GLU A 94 -0.17 -10.84 6.87
N ALA A 95 -0.95 -10.59 5.81
CA ALA A 95 -1.24 -11.56 4.76
C ALA A 95 -0.18 -11.58 3.64
N TRP A 96 0.79 -10.69 3.66
CA TRP A 96 1.80 -10.60 2.61
C TRP A 96 2.90 -11.64 2.77
N VAL A 97 3.21 -12.31 1.65
CA VAL A 97 4.44 -13.08 1.48
C VAL A 97 5.37 -12.24 0.60
N LEU A 98 6.27 -11.50 1.22
CA LEU A 98 7.13 -10.55 0.52
C LEU A 98 8.37 -11.23 -0.08
N LYS A 99 8.64 -10.92 -1.34
CA LYS A 99 9.93 -11.17 -1.96
C LYS A 99 10.93 -10.11 -1.51
N LYS A 100 12.22 -10.45 -1.51
CA LYS A 100 13.30 -9.52 -1.12
C LYS A 100 13.25 -8.19 -1.89
N SER A 101 12.90 -8.24 -3.18
CA SER A 101 12.73 -7.03 -4.01
C SER A 101 11.58 -6.14 -3.53
N GLU A 102 10.51 -6.74 -3.01
CA GLU A 102 9.35 -6.01 -2.49
C GLU A 102 9.66 -5.37 -1.14
N GLU A 103 10.41 -6.04 -0.28
CA GLU A 103 10.93 -5.47 0.96
C GLU A 103 11.81 -4.24 0.69
N GLN A 104 12.69 -4.33 -0.32
CA GLN A 104 13.52 -3.20 -0.74
C GLN A 104 12.69 -2.03 -1.27
N ARG A 105 11.60 -2.29 -2.00
CA ARG A 105 10.67 -1.25 -2.47
C ARG A 105 9.96 -0.55 -1.31
N LEU A 106 9.51 -1.30 -0.30
CA LEU A 106 8.92 -0.76 0.92
C LEU A 106 9.90 0.14 1.67
N GLU A 107 11.11 -0.33 1.87
CA GLU A 107 12.17 0.42 2.53
C GLU A 107 12.51 1.70 1.76
N ALA A 108 12.65 1.62 0.45
CA ALA A 108 12.95 2.76 -0.39
C ALA A 108 11.85 3.85 -0.31
N ALA A 109 10.59 3.45 -0.31
CA ALA A 109 9.45 4.37 -0.19
C ALA A 109 9.45 5.10 1.18
N GLN A 110 9.70 4.38 2.27
CA GLN A 110 9.81 4.95 3.61
C GLN A 110 11.00 5.90 3.72
N MET A 111 12.16 5.49 3.22
CA MET A 111 13.37 6.31 3.27
C MET A 111 13.23 7.57 2.42
N LYS A 112 12.56 7.49 1.30
CA LYS A 112 12.27 8.68 0.46
C LYS A 112 11.51 9.76 1.23
N PHE A 113 10.50 9.36 1.99
CA PHE A 113 9.74 10.31 2.84
C PHE A 113 10.61 10.87 3.97
N LEU A 114 11.31 10.02 4.70
CA LEU A 114 12.13 10.43 5.84
C LEU A 114 13.27 11.36 5.44
N LYS A 115 13.95 11.06 4.35
CA LYS A 115 15.01 11.93 3.79
C LYS A 115 14.45 13.30 3.39
N HIS A 116 13.29 13.31 2.74
CA HIS A 116 12.63 14.56 2.40
C HIS A 116 12.23 15.37 3.65
N LEU A 117 11.71 14.69 4.67
CA LEU A 117 11.34 15.31 5.95
C LEU A 117 12.52 15.97 6.65
N LEU A 118 13.69 15.32 6.63
CA LEU A 118 14.92 15.82 7.23
C LEU A 118 15.69 16.82 6.34
N GLY A 119 15.23 17.05 5.11
CA GLY A 119 15.93 17.91 4.14
C GLY A 119 17.23 17.31 3.60
N ILE A 120 17.38 15.98 3.68
CA ILE A 120 18.56 15.27 3.17
C ILE A 120 18.44 15.10 1.67
N THR A 121 19.46 15.58 0.93
CA THR A 121 19.54 15.44 -0.52
C THR A 121 20.42 14.25 -0.92
N LYS A 122 20.41 13.92 -2.22
CA LYS A 122 21.30 12.88 -2.77
C LYS A 122 22.79 13.20 -2.58
N LEU A 123 23.13 14.49 -2.45
CA LEU A 123 24.51 14.93 -2.22
C LEU A 123 25.03 14.63 -0.81
N ASP A 124 24.12 14.52 0.16
CA ASP A 124 24.49 14.30 1.57
C ASP A 124 24.86 12.83 1.86
N GLN A 125 24.53 11.90 0.97
CA GLN A 125 24.87 10.47 1.02
C GLN A 125 24.73 9.81 2.41
N GLU A 126 23.77 10.25 3.22
CA GLU A 126 23.54 9.66 4.54
C GLU A 126 23.00 8.22 4.44
N LYS A 127 23.54 7.34 5.30
CA LYS A 127 23.08 5.97 5.42
C LYS A 127 21.65 5.92 5.98
N ASN A 128 20.83 5.02 5.48
CA ASN A 128 19.45 4.84 5.92
C ASN A 128 19.33 4.63 7.44
N GLN A 129 20.30 3.96 8.06
CA GLN A 129 20.34 3.75 9.50
C GLN A 129 20.44 5.06 10.27
N CYS A 130 21.30 5.99 9.83
CA CYS A 130 21.43 7.31 10.45
C CYS A 130 20.14 8.13 10.31
N VAL A 131 19.47 8.03 9.16
CA VAL A 131 18.19 8.71 8.92
C VAL A 131 17.11 8.18 9.88
N ARG A 132 17.04 6.87 10.10
CA ARG A 132 16.11 6.26 11.05
C ARG A 132 16.37 6.73 12.48
N GLN A 133 17.61 6.73 12.91
CA GLN A 133 17.99 7.21 14.25
C GLN A 133 17.60 8.67 14.47
N LYS A 134 17.82 9.54 13.50
CA LYS A 134 17.41 10.95 13.57
C LYS A 134 15.89 11.12 13.65
N THR A 135 15.12 10.23 13.06
CA THR A 135 13.65 10.28 13.12
C THR A 135 13.09 9.65 14.40
N GLU A 136 13.71 8.61 14.93
CA GLU A 136 13.31 7.98 16.18
C GLU A 136 13.50 8.91 17.39
N HIS A 137 14.57 9.69 17.43
CA HIS A 137 14.81 10.69 18.49
C HIS A 137 13.83 11.86 18.50
N ARG A 138 13.02 12.03 17.46
CA ARG A 138 12.02 13.11 17.34
C ARG A 138 10.59 12.65 17.60
N THR A 139 10.40 11.39 17.76
CA THR A 139 9.15 10.77 18.22
C THR A 139 9.22 10.47 19.71
#